data_3556bd632ab8f16d0f1fbfb4ab8efcf7
#
_entry.id   3556bd632ab8f16d0f1fbfb4ab8efcf7
#
_cell.length_a   1.000
_cell.length_b   1.000
_cell.length_c   1.000
_cell.angle_alpha   90.00
_cell.angle_beta   90.00
_cell.angle_gamma   90.00
#
_symmetry.space_group_name_H-M   'P 1'
#
loop_
_entity.id
_entity.type
_entity.pdbx_description
1 polymer ?
#
loop_
_entity_poly.entity_id
_entity_poly.type
_entity_poly.pdbx_seq_one_letter_code
_entity_poly.pdbx_strand_id
1 'polypeptide(L)'
;MCPLGGEGRPLALAAHVDTLGLMVRAVKPDGRLAFTCLGGPSLQAVETENVTVITRGGQRYTGVVELRNASKHVNRELDNEKRDDTTLEILLDEEVSSREDVERLGIAVGDIVCLDPRARVTESGFIRSRFLDDKLSAGMLLTLARGVAEGTVRLSRKVTLFFSVYEEVGHGASCGLPEDTEDLLVVDMGCVGEGLSCREQQVSICAKDSSGPYDYEMTGELIALAKSNGIDYAVDVYPAYGSDAAAALRAGRDVRFALIGAGVYASHGYERSHRKGVENTLRLIEAVVTA
;
A
#
# COMPACT_ATOMS: atom_id res chain seq x y z
N MET A 1 -0.34 -2.73 17.09
CA MET A 1 0.20 -4.08 17.37
C MET A 1 -0.90 -4.99 17.89
N CYS A 2 -0.90 -6.27 17.47
CA CYS A 2 -1.83 -7.29 17.93
C CYS A 2 -1.06 -8.60 18.20
N PRO A 3 -0.71 -8.89 19.46
CA PRO A 3 -0.10 -10.17 19.82
C PRO A 3 -1.10 -11.30 19.59
N LEU A 4 -0.71 -12.32 18.82
CA LEU A 4 -1.53 -13.53 18.60
C LEU A 4 -1.21 -14.63 19.62
N GLY A 5 -0.07 -14.55 20.30
CA GLY A 5 0.41 -15.56 21.24
C GLY A 5 1.44 -16.51 20.61
N GLY A 6 1.44 -17.77 21.07
CA GLY A 6 2.46 -18.76 20.76
C GLY A 6 3.69 -18.64 21.62
N GLU A 7 4.60 -19.62 21.49
CA GLU A 7 5.85 -19.70 22.26
C GLU A 7 7.04 -19.90 21.30
N GLY A 8 8.26 -19.67 21.74
CA GLY A 8 9.46 -19.82 20.94
C GLY A 8 9.90 -18.54 20.27
N ARG A 9 10.55 -18.66 19.10
CA ARG A 9 11.22 -17.54 18.41
C ARG A 9 10.23 -16.46 17.98
N PRO A 10 10.43 -15.19 18.43
CA PRO A 10 9.50 -14.11 18.13
C PRO A 10 9.52 -13.69 16.66
N LEU A 11 8.34 -13.65 16.06
CA LEU A 11 8.08 -13.19 14.71
C LEU A 11 7.12 -11.99 14.72
N ALA A 12 7.51 -10.91 14.12
CA ALA A 12 6.59 -9.85 13.73
C ALA A 12 6.16 -10.05 12.25
N LEU A 13 4.85 -10.08 12.02
CA LEU A 13 4.25 -9.99 10.68
C LEU A 13 3.80 -8.55 10.48
N ALA A 14 4.43 -7.83 9.56
CA ALA A 14 4.16 -6.43 9.30
C ALA A 14 3.35 -6.24 8.00
N ALA A 15 2.37 -5.34 8.04
CA ALA A 15 1.69 -4.80 6.87
C ALA A 15 1.36 -3.34 7.17
N HIS A 16 1.31 -2.46 6.15
CA HIS A 16 0.96 -1.08 6.39
C HIS A 16 -0.52 -0.79 6.11
N VAL A 17 -1.04 0.26 6.74
CA VAL A 17 -2.44 0.66 6.61
C VAL A 17 -2.61 2.10 6.16
N ASP A 18 -1.54 2.88 6.07
CA ASP A 18 -1.55 4.15 5.36
C ASP A 18 -1.67 3.92 3.84
N THR A 19 -2.06 4.95 3.14
CA THR A 19 -2.26 4.90 1.69
C THR A 19 -1.66 6.14 1.05
N LEU A 20 -1.32 6.02 -0.21
CA LEU A 20 -1.07 7.17 -1.06
C LEU A 20 -2.26 8.13 -1.02
N GLY A 21 -1.99 9.40 -1.15
CA GLY A 21 -3.01 10.43 -1.12
C GLY A 21 -2.48 11.77 -1.58
N LEU A 22 -3.28 12.81 -1.39
CA LEU A 22 -2.89 14.18 -1.68
C LEU A 22 -3.15 15.05 -0.45
N MET A 23 -2.53 16.23 -0.43
CA MET A 23 -2.73 17.24 0.60
C MET A 23 -2.92 18.60 -0.05
N VAL A 24 -3.84 19.40 0.45
CA VAL A 24 -4.04 20.77 -0.03
C VAL A 24 -2.77 21.59 0.22
N ARG A 25 -2.14 22.05 -0.85
CA ARG A 25 -0.95 22.89 -0.82
C ARG A 25 -1.28 24.38 -0.89
N ALA A 26 -2.33 24.73 -1.63
CA ALA A 26 -2.81 26.11 -1.71
C ALA A 26 -4.26 26.15 -2.18
N VAL A 27 -5.01 27.13 -1.69
CA VAL A 27 -6.29 27.54 -2.28
C VAL A 27 -6.00 28.65 -3.29
N LYS A 28 -6.45 28.44 -4.52
CA LYS A 28 -6.22 29.37 -5.64
C LYS A 28 -7.26 30.49 -5.66
N PRO A 29 -6.98 31.63 -6.33
CA PRO A 29 -7.93 32.74 -6.40
C PRO A 29 -9.27 32.39 -7.05
N ASP A 30 -9.31 31.37 -7.91
CA ASP A 30 -10.50 30.89 -8.61
C ASP A 30 -11.26 29.76 -7.85
N GLY A 31 -10.89 29.49 -6.60
CA GLY A 31 -11.52 28.47 -5.77
C GLY A 31 -11.03 27.05 -6.00
N ARG A 32 -10.12 26.82 -6.96
CA ARG A 32 -9.50 25.50 -7.15
C ARG A 32 -8.43 25.24 -6.09
N LEU A 33 -8.11 23.95 -5.87
CA LEU A 33 -7.06 23.59 -4.92
C LEU A 33 -5.82 23.09 -5.66
N ALA A 34 -4.67 23.67 -5.35
CA ALA A 34 -3.38 23.06 -5.65
C ALA A 34 -3.06 22.05 -4.54
N PHE A 35 -2.48 20.93 -4.92
CA PHE A 35 -2.13 19.86 -3.99
C PHE A 35 -0.64 19.51 -4.02
N THR A 36 -0.22 18.70 -3.07
CA THR A 36 1.03 17.92 -3.09
C THR A 36 0.72 16.46 -2.82
N CYS A 37 1.60 15.55 -3.27
CA CYS A 37 1.41 14.12 -3.04
C CYS A 37 1.81 13.73 -1.61
N LEU A 38 1.10 12.75 -1.07
CA LEU A 38 1.49 11.96 0.08
C LEU A 38 1.93 10.58 -0.44
N GLY A 39 3.22 10.27 -0.28
CA GLY A 39 3.85 9.15 -0.98
C GLY A 39 4.05 9.44 -2.47
N GLY A 40 4.08 8.39 -3.29
CA GLY A 40 4.41 8.45 -4.71
C GLY A 40 3.29 8.01 -5.67
N PRO A 41 2.07 8.60 -5.65
CA PRO A 41 1.01 8.20 -6.57
C PRO A 41 1.39 8.48 -8.02
N SER A 42 1.02 7.57 -8.92
CA SER A 42 1.11 7.81 -10.37
C SER A 42 0.07 8.84 -10.78
N LEU A 43 0.50 10.09 -11.05
CA LEU A 43 -0.42 11.19 -11.34
C LEU A 43 -1.21 11.02 -12.64
N GLN A 44 -0.72 10.23 -13.61
CA GLN A 44 -1.51 9.83 -14.78
C GLN A 44 -2.70 8.94 -14.40
N ALA A 45 -2.60 8.21 -13.30
CA ALA A 45 -3.70 7.39 -12.78
C ALA A 45 -4.61 8.18 -11.81
N VAL A 46 -4.24 9.40 -11.45
CA VAL A 46 -5.00 10.28 -10.55
C VAL A 46 -5.85 11.30 -11.33
N GLU A 47 -5.42 11.70 -12.53
CA GLU A 47 -6.26 12.53 -13.43
C GLU A 47 -7.64 11.89 -13.62
N THR A 48 -8.70 12.68 -13.53
CA THR A 48 -10.12 12.28 -13.59
C THR A 48 -10.61 11.44 -12.40
N GLU A 49 -9.84 11.35 -11.33
CA GLU A 49 -10.29 10.59 -10.15
C GLU A 49 -11.13 11.45 -9.22
N ASN A 50 -12.20 10.85 -8.70
CA ASN A 50 -12.97 11.44 -7.63
C ASN A 50 -12.14 11.51 -6.35
N VAL A 51 -12.32 12.60 -5.61
CA VAL A 51 -11.64 12.82 -4.34
C VAL A 51 -12.59 13.27 -3.26
N THR A 52 -12.16 13.07 -2.01
CA THR A 52 -12.80 13.65 -0.84
C THR A 52 -11.78 14.48 -0.08
N VAL A 53 -12.01 15.77 0.03
CA VAL A 53 -11.24 16.67 0.90
C VAL A 53 -11.77 16.56 2.31
N ILE A 54 -10.90 16.26 3.27
CA ILE A 54 -11.25 16.15 4.70
C ILE A 54 -10.59 17.31 5.43
N THR A 55 -11.41 18.21 5.97
CA THR A 55 -10.93 19.37 6.72
C THR A 55 -10.50 18.98 8.13
N ARG A 56 -9.68 19.82 8.78
CA ARG A 56 -9.33 19.61 10.19
C ARG A 56 -10.56 19.67 11.14
N GLY A 57 -11.64 20.33 10.70
CA GLY A 57 -12.93 20.33 11.40
C GLY A 57 -13.76 19.06 11.19
N GLY A 58 -13.28 18.12 10.35
CA GLY A 58 -13.96 16.86 10.05
C GLY A 58 -15.04 16.94 8.96
N GLN A 59 -15.24 18.10 8.33
CA GLN A 59 -16.13 18.23 7.18
C GLN A 59 -15.52 17.50 5.98
N ARG A 60 -16.37 17.03 5.07
CA ARG A 60 -15.97 16.28 3.86
C ARG A 60 -16.62 16.92 2.65
N TYR A 61 -15.81 17.22 1.65
CA TYR A 61 -16.25 17.77 0.38
C TYR A 61 -15.75 16.90 -0.74
N THR A 62 -16.60 16.62 -1.72
CA THR A 62 -16.22 15.86 -2.91
C THR A 62 -15.64 16.79 -3.97
N GLY A 63 -14.95 16.19 -4.94
CA GLY A 63 -14.38 16.87 -6.08
C GLY A 63 -13.70 15.90 -7.02
N VAL A 64 -13.00 16.43 -8.00
CA VAL A 64 -12.29 15.67 -9.02
C VAL A 64 -10.90 16.28 -9.25
N VAL A 65 -9.94 15.43 -9.59
CA VAL A 65 -8.61 15.88 -10.04
C VAL A 65 -8.62 16.04 -11.55
N GLU A 66 -8.33 17.24 -12.04
CA GLU A 66 -8.31 17.55 -13.45
C GLU A 66 -7.10 18.40 -13.84
N LEU A 67 -6.74 18.38 -15.12
CA LEU A 67 -5.86 19.40 -15.66
C LEU A 67 -6.49 20.78 -15.52
N ARG A 68 -5.66 21.81 -15.32
CA ARG A 68 -6.13 23.22 -15.26
C ARG A 68 -7.03 23.60 -16.43
N ASN A 69 -6.73 23.09 -17.62
CA ASN A 69 -7.50 23.33 -18.84
C ASN A 69 -7.84 21.99 -19.50
N ALA A 70 -8.74 21.21 -18.88
CA ALA A 70 -9.05 19.83 -19.23
C ALA A 70 -9.96 19.68 -20.44
N SER A 71 -10.54 20.76 -20.98
CA SER A 71 -11.50 20.67 -22.09
C SER A 71 -10.81 20.47 -23.44
N LYS A 72 -11.01 19.31 -24.06
CA LYS A 72 -10.48 18.97 -25.38
C LYS A 72 -10.91 19.96 -26.50
N HIS A 73 -12.09 20.55 -26.36
CA HIS A 73 -12.60 21.52 -27.33
C HIS A 73 -11.96 22.92 -27.23
N VAL A 74 -11.29 23.19 -26.12
CA VAL A 74 -10.64 24.48 -25.83
C VAL A 74 -9.13 24.36 -25.85
N ASN A 75 -8.59 23.25 -25.32
CA ASN A 75 -7.15 23.02 -25.21
C ASN A 75 -6.67 22.03 -26.29
N ARG A 76 -5.99 22.54 -27.31
CA ARG A 76 -5.44 21.71 -28.39
C ARG A 76 -4.18 20.93 -27.98
N GLU A 77 -3.50 21.38 -26.94
CA GLU A 77 -2.27 20.76 -26.40
C GLU A 77 -2.55 19.77 -25.28
N LEU A 78 -3.82 19.50 -24.95
CA LEU A 78 -4.24 18.65 -23.82
C LEU A 78 -3.51 17.31 -23.76
N ASP A 79 -3.33 16.66 -24.92
CA ASP A 79 -2.69 15.34 -24.98
C ASP A 79 -1.17 15.39 -24.68
N ASN A 80 -0.56 16.57 -24.85
CA ASN A 80 0.87 16.79 -24.66
C ASN A 80 1.21 17.40 -23.27
N GLU A 81 0.21 17.84 -22.52
CA GLU A 81 0.45 18.40 -21.19
C GLU A 81 0.97 17.33 -20.24
N LYS A 82 1.97 17.69 -19.46
CA LYS A 82 2.49 16.83 -18.41
C LYS A 82 1.46 16.69 -17.29
N ARG A 83 1.34 15.49 -16.73
CA ARG A 83 0.51 15.20 -15.55
C ARG A 83 1.39 15.24 -14.30
N ASP A 84 1.42 16.37 -13.64
CA ASP A 84 2.14 16.56 -12.37
C ASP A 84 1.37 17.51 -11.43
N ASP A 85 1.88 17.72 -10.22
CA ASP A 85 1.27 18.54 -9.18
C ASP A 85 1.30 20.06 -9.46
N THR A 86 1.84 20.47 -10.61
CA THR A 86 1.81 21.87 -11.10
C THR A 86 0.77 22.08 -12.18
N THR A 87 0.33 21.00 -12.84
CA THR A 87 -0.63 21.03 -13.97
C THR A 87 -1.99 20.48 -13.57
N LEU A 88 -2.04 19.55 -12.62
CA LEU A 88 -3.27 19.01 -12.07
C LEU A 88 -3.76 19.85 -10.88
N GLU A 89 -5.07 19.94 -10.74
CA GLU A 89 -5.75 20.70 -9.69
C GLU A 89 -6.98 19.93 -9.21
N ILE A 90 -7.48 20.26 -8.02
CA ILE A 90 -8.74 19.73 -7.51
C ILE A 90 -9.84 20.75 -7.74
N LEU A 91 -10.90 20.31 -8.41
CA LEU A 91 -12.14 21.02 -8.57
C LEU A 91 -13.13 20.46 -7.54
N LEU A 92 -13.66 21.32 -6.68
CA LEU A 92 -14.67 20.92 -5.69
C LEU A 92 -16.06 20.85 -6.35
N ASP A 93 -16.90 19.92 -5.88
CA ASP A 93 -18.30 19.80 -6.25
C ASP A 93 -19.18 20.80 -5.43
N GLU A 94 -18.67 22.02 -5.23
CA GLU A 94 -19.30 23.09 -4.44
C GLU A 94 -19.38 24.37 -5.28
N GLU A 95 -20.35 25.22 -5.00
CA GLU A 95 -20.50 26.52 -5.65
C GLU A 95 -19.44 27.50 -5.12
N VAL A 96 -18.20 27.31 -5.54
CA VAL A 96 -17.06 28.17 -5.18
C VAL A 96 -16.46 28.80 -6.44
N SER A 97 -16.10 30.06 -6.36
CA SER A 97 -15.49 30.84 -7.46
C SER A 97 -14.35 31.72 -7.00
N SER A 98 -14.05 31.69 -5.70
CA SER A 98 -13.00 32.47 -5.07
C SER A 98 -12.34 31.71 -3.92
N ARG A 99 -11.17 32.20 -3.49
CA ARG A 99 -10.50 31.70 -2.29
C ARG A 99 -11.38 31.83 -1.05
N GLU A 100 -12.07 32.95 -0.92
CA GLU A 100 -12.91 33.27 0.22
C GLU A 100 -14.12 32.31 0.32
N ASP A 101 -14.64 31.81 -0.82
CA ASP A 101 -15.69 30.81 -0.84
C ASP A 101 -15.20 29.50 -0.22
N VAL A 102 -14.01 29.06 -0.64
CA VAL A 102 -13.38 27.82 -0.14
C VAL A 102 -13.01 27.93 1.34
N GLU A 103 -12.49 29.07 1.77
CA GLU A 103 -12.18 29.33 3.18
C GLU A 103 -13.44 29.30 4.07
N ARG A 104 -14.61 29.74 3.54
CA ARG A 104 -15.90 29.60 4.26
C ARG A 104 -16.36 28.15 4.45
N LEU A 105 -15.95 27.24 3.57
CA LEU A 105 -16.15 25.80 3.74
C LEU A 105 -15.22 25.20 4.82
N GLY A 106 -14.24 25.97 5.30
CA GLY A 106 -13.26 25.53 6.28
C GLY A 106 -12.11 24.72 5.67
N ILE A 107 -11.98 24.71 4.35
CA ILE A 107 -10.87 24.07 3.65
C ILE A 107 -9.64 24.94 3.74
N ALA A 108 -8.51 24.35 4.14
CA ALA A 108 -7.25 25.06 4.36
C ALA A 108 -6.04 24.25 3.88
N VAL A 109 -4.91 24.91 3.80
CA VAL A 109 -3.61 24.26 3.55
C VAL A 109 -3.33 23.21 4.62
N GLY A 110 -2.93 22.02 4.17
CA GLY A 110 -2.66 20.88 5.03
C GLY A 110 -3.86 19.97 5.27
N ASP A 111 -5.02 20.25 4.67
CA ASP A 111 -6.15 19.31 4.67
C ASP A 111 -5.87 18.11 3.77
N ILE A 112 -6.35 16.94 4.18
CA ILE A 112 -6.11 15.67 3.47
C ILE A 112 -7.09 15.51 2.33
N VAL A 113 -6.58 14.99 1.22
CA VAL A 113 -7.38 14.66 0.04
C VAL A 113 -7.26 13.17 -0.24
N CYS A 114 -8.36 12.46 -0.05
CA CYS A 114 -8.47 11.03 -0.27
C CYS A 114 -8.92 10.75 -1.71
N LEU A 115 -8.21 9.87 -2.41
CA LEU A 115 -8.60 9.36 -3.73
C LEU A 115 -9.62 8.23 -3.56
N ASP A 116 -10.59 8.12 -4.46
CA ASP A 116 -11.55 7.02 -4.43
C ASP A 116 -10.88 5.68 -4.75
N PRO A 117 -11.08 4.63 -3.95
CA PRO A 117 -10.45 3.33 -4.17
C PRO A 117 -11.03 2.57 -5.37
N ARG A 118 -12.28 2.79 -5.73
CA ARG A 118 -13.02 2.12 -6.83
C ARG A 118 -12.91 0.59 -6.81
N ALA A 119 -13.04 -0.03 -5.64
CA ALA A 119 -12.86 -1.47 -5.46
C ALA A 119 -13.86 -2.31 -6.29
N ARG A 120 -13.35 -3.30 -7.01
CA ARG A 120 -14.12 -4.27 -7.80
C ARG A 120 -13.51 -5.65 -7.72
N VAL A 121 -14.37 -6.66 -7.57
CA VAL A 121 -13.99 -8.08 -7.67
C VAL A 121 -14.80 -8.70 -8.80
N THR A 122 -14.11 -9.40 -9.72
CA THR A 122 -14.75 -10.08 -10.84
C THR A 122 -15.08 -11.55 -10.48
N GLU A 123 -16.02 -12.15 -11.19
CA GLU A 123 -16.35 -13.59 -11.04
C GLU A 123 -15.12 -14.48 -11.31
N SER A 124 -14.26 -14.09 -12.25
CA SER A 124 -13.00 -14.79 -12.55
C SER A 124 -11.92 -14.63 -11.47
N GLY A 125 -12.18 -13.84 -10.41
CA GLY A 125 -11.31 -13.70 -9.24
C GLY A 125 -10.33 -12.54 -9.32
N PHE A 126 -10.36 -11.68 -10.35
CA PHE A 126 -9.53 -10.47 -10.35
C PHE A 126 -10.07 -9.44 -9.38
N ILE A 127 -9.15 -8.79 -8.69
CA ILE A 127 -9.39 -7.71 -7.73
C ILE A 127 -8.77 -6.46 -8.31
N ARG A 128 -9.54 -5.38 -8.44
CA ARG A 128 -9.07 -4.06 -8.86
C ARG A 128 -9.47 -3.03 -7.83
N SER A 129 -8.53 -2.25 -7.40
CA SER A 129 -8.75 -1.13 -6.47
C SER A 129 -7.50 -0.27 -6.44
N ARG A 130 -7.60 0.98 -5.99
CA ARG A 130 -6.47 1.65 -5.38
C ARG A 130 -6.21 1.01 -4.01
N PHE A 131 -4.98 1.13 -3.54
CA PHE A 131 -4.60 0.75 -2.18
C PHE A 131 -4.72 -0.76 -1.87
N LEU A 132 -4.61 -1.64 -2.89
CA LEU A 132 -4.29 -3.05 -2.66
C LEU A 132 -2.94 -3.14 -1.95
N ASP A 133 -2.04 -2.23 -2.30
CA ASP A 133 -0.87 -1.78 -1.55
C ASP A 133 -1.33 -0.84 -0.41
N ASP A 134 -1.38 -1.25 0.88
CA ASP A 134 -1.16 -2.63 1.35
C ASP A 134 -2.37 -3.15 2.14
N LYS A 135 -3.58 -2.62 1.81
CA LYS A 135 -4.84 -3.09 2.44
C LYS A 135 -5.09 -4.57 2.24
N LEU A 136 -4.54 -5.13 1.13
CA LEU A 136 -4.71 -6.54 0.81
C LEU A 136 -3.98 -7.41 1.85
N SER A 137 -2.72 -7.07 2.16
CA SER A 137 -1.93 -7.79 3.16
C SER A 137 -2.45 -7.56 4.57
N ALA A 138 -2.87 -6.33 4.90
CA ALA A 138 -3.54 -6.08 6.17
C ALA A 138 -4.78 -6.99 6.35
N GLY A 139 -5.58 -7.17 5.29
CA GLY A 139 -6.73 -8.09 5.27
C GLY A 139 -6.33 -9.55 5.47
N MET A 140 -5.20 -9.99 4.88
CA MET A 140 -4.65 -11.34 5.07
C MET A 140 -4.20 -11.55 6.51
N LEU A 141 -3.50 -10.60 7.12
CA LEU A 141 -3.07 -10.69 8.53
C LEU A 141 -4.28 -10.71 9.48
N LEU A 142 -5.33 -9.96 9.22
CA LEU A 142 -6.57 -10.03 9.99
C LEU A 142 -7.28 -11.39 9.82
N THR A 143 -7.20 -12.01 8.65
CA THR A 143 -7.73 -13.36 8.40
C THR A 143 -6.94 -14.40 9.20
N LEU A 144 -5.61 -14.29 9.26
CA LEU A 144 -4.77 -15.11 10.13
C LEU A 144 -5.17 -14.96 11.60
N ALA A 145 -5.32 -13.70 12.08
CA ALA A 145 -5.73 -13.43 13.48
C ALA A 145 -7.06 -14.10 13.82
N ARG A 146 -8.03 -14.06 12.90
CA ARG A 146 -9.30 -14.75 13.06
C ARG A 146 -9.09 -16.25 13.15
N GLY A 147 -8.28 -16.86 12.27
CA GLY A 147 -8.00 -18.29 12.29
C GLY A 147 -7.35 -18.74 13.61
N VAL A 148 -6.45 -17.94 14.19
CA VAL A 148 -5.86 -18.21 15.51
C VAL A 148 -6.93 -18.10 16.60
N ALA A 149 -7.76 -17.06 16.59
CA ALA A 149 -8.82 -16.87 17.59
C ALA A 149 -9.90 -17.97 17.56
N GLU A 150 -10.23 -18.47 16.37
CA GLU A 150 -11.16 -19.58 16.16
C GLU A 150 -10.52 -20.98 16.40
N GLY A 151 -9.20 -21.03 16.62
CA GLY A 151 -8.45 -22.28 16.86
C GLY A 151 -8.22 -23.14 15.60
N THR A 152 -8.48 -22.58 14.41
CA THR A 152 -8.21 -23.23 13.13
C THR A 152 -6.73 -23.15 12.71
N VAL A 153 -6.00 -22.16 13.22
CA VAL A 153 -4.56 -22.00 13.07
C VAL A 153 -3.89 -22.13 14.44
N ARG A 154 -2.93 -23.04 14.55
CA ARG A 154 -2.13 -23.25 15.78
C ARG A 154 -0.71 -22.73 15.57
N LEU A 155 -0.31 -21.77 16.38
CA LEU A 155 1.00 -21.15 16.28
C LEU A 155 2.08 -22.08 16.85
N SER A 156 3.17 -22.27 16.12
CA SER A 156 4.38 -22.97 16.53
C SER A 156 5.45 -22.04 17.11
N ARG A 157 5.23 -20.72 16.98
CA ARG A 157 6.15 -19.68 17.42
C ARG A 157 5.40 -18.47 17.99
N LYS A 158 6.10 -17.58 18.69
CA LYS A 158 5.51 -16.34 19.20
C LYS A 158 5.26 -15.37 18.05
N VAL A 159 3.99 -15.01 17.80
CA VAL A 159 3.60 -14.17 16.67
C VAL A 159 2.93 -12.87 17.13
N THR A 160 3.38 -11.77 16.58
CA THR A 160 2.75 -10.45 16.74
C THR A 160 2.44 -9.85 15.36
N LEU A 161 1.22 -9.40 15.14
CA LEU A 161 0.89 -8.57 13.98
C LEU A 161 1.26 -7.12 14.27
N PHE A 162 1.94 -6.52 13.32
CA PHE A 162 2.34 -5.13 13.35
C PHE A 162 1.72 -4.40 12.15
N PHE A 163 0.78 -3.48 12.42
CA PHE A 163 0.23 -2.62 11.39
C PHE A 163 0.89 -1.26 11.49
N SER A 164 1.73 -0.93 10.50
CA SER A 164 2.41 0.36 10.42
C SER A 164 1.55 1.43 9.78
N VAL A 165 1.93 2.66 10.02
CA VAL A 165 1.51 3.87 9.31
C VAL A 165 2.77 4.62 8.90
N TYR A 166 2.72 5.46 7.89
CA TYR A 166 3.89 6.14 7.30
C TYR A 166 4.85 5.23 6.50
N GLU A 167 4.44 4.04 6.06
CA GLU A 167 5.24 3.21 5.16
C GLU A 167 5.45 3.93 3.84
N GLU A 168 4.40 4.45 3.23
CA GLU A 168 4.35 5.14 1.94
C GLU A 168 5.21 6.42 1.87
N VAL A 169 5.66 6.89 3.02
CA VAL A 169 6.58 8.02 3.16
C VAL A 169 7.92 7.60 3.81
N GLY A 170 8.20 6.30 3.87
CA GLY A 170 9.49 5.71 4.22
C GLY A 170 9.80 5.60 5.70
N HIS A 171 8.81 5.70 6.58
CA HIS A 171 9.00 5.65 8.03
C HIS A 171 8.40 4.43 8.73
N GLY A 172 7.39 3.80 8.20
CA GLY A 172 6.68 2.60 8.64
C GLY A 172 7.15 1.98 9.95
N ALA A 173 7.87 0.86 9.88
CA ALA A 173 8.37 0.14 11.06
C ALA A 173 9.65 0.75 11.70
N SER A 174 9.93 2.05 11.49
CA SER A 174 11.04 2.72 12.18
C SER A 174 10.88 2.72 13.69
N CYS A 175 9.65 2.58 14.19
CA CYS A 175 9.34 2.47 15.62
C CYS A 175 8.16 1.53 15.84
N GLY A 176 7.98 1.14 17.10
CA GLY A 176 6.80 0.38 17.53
C GLY A 176 6.87 -1.13 17.33
N LEU A 177 7.92 -1.69 16.68
CA LEU A 177 8.14 -3.13 16.68
C LEU A 177 8.42 -3.62 18.12
N PRO A 178 7.90 -4.81 18.53
CA PRO A 178 8.23 -5.41 19.81
C PRO A 178 9.76 -5.49 20.00
N GLU A 179 10.24 -5.20 21.21
CA GLU A 179 11.68 -5.18 21.49
C GLU A 179 12.36 -6.55 21.30
N ASP A 180 11.63 -7.61 21.57
CA ASP A 180 12.06 -8.99 21.45
C ASP A 180 11.90 -9.59 20.05
N THR A 181 11.51 -8.82 19.04
CA THR A 181 11.40 -9.31 17.66
C THR A 181 12.75 -9.81 17.17
N GLU A 182 12.83 -11.06 16.74
CA GLU A 182 14.01 -11.67 16.12
C GLU A 182 13.84 -11.78 14.59
N ASP A 183 12.63 -12.13 14.14
CA ASP A 183 12.27 -12.23 12.73
C ASP A 183 11.20 -11.18 12.38
N LEU A 184 11.38 -10.49 11.28
CA LEU A 184 10.42 -9.56 10.69
C LEU A 184 10.03 -10.05 9.29
N LEU A 185 8.83 -10.58 9.14
CA LEU A 185 8.26 -10.87 7.83
C LEU A 185 7.31 -9.75 7.44
N VAL A 186 7.74 -8.94 6.47
CA VAL A 186 6.89 -7.94 5.86
C VAL A 186 5.97 -8.63 4.86
N VAL A 187 4.69 -8.41 5.01
CA VAL A 187 3.66 -8.84 4.07
C VAL A 187 3.14 -7.57 3.41
N ASP A 188 3.60 -7.34 2.20
CA ASP A 188 3.32 -6.14 1.42
C ASP A 188 2.98 -6.59 -0.01
N MET A 189 2.86 -5.73 -1.00
CA MET A 189 2.54 -6.16 -2.37
C MET A 189 3.75 -6.79 -3.07
N GLY A 190 3.49 -7.81 -3.89
CA GLY A 190 4.46 -8.39 -4.81
C GLY A 190 4.43 -7.66 -6.15
N CYS A 191 5.57 -7.15 -6.61
CA CYS A 191 5.65 -6.46 -7.90
C CYS A 191 5.33 -7.38 -9.08
N VAL A 192 4.42 -6.93 -9.96
CA VAL A 192 4.14 -7.56 -11.25
C VAL A 192 4.46 -6.57 -12.35
N GLY A 193 5.34 -6.95 -13.29
CA GLY A 193 5.74 -6.06 -14.38
C GLY A 193 6.80 -6.67 -15.28
N GLU A 194 7.23 -5.92 -16.27
CA GLU A 194 8.28 -6.36 -17.20
C GLU A 194 9.61 -6.61 -16.44
N GLY A 195 10.25 -7.71 -16.75
CA GLY A 195 11.50 -8.13 -16.11
C GLY A 195 11.33 -8.85 -14.77
N LEU A 196 10.09 -9.06 -14.29
CA LEU A 196 9.77 -9.83 -13.10
C LEU A 196 9.05 -11.13 -13.46
N SER A 197 9.20 -12.14 -12.59
CA SER A 197 8.61 -13.48 -12.81
C SER A 197 7.21 -13.59 -12.22
N CYS A 198 6.90 -12.79 -11.20
CA CYS A 198 5.65 -12.87 -10.47
C CYS A 198 4.46 -12.46 -11.34
N ARG A 199 3.36 -13.18 -11.16
CA ARG A 199 2.05 -12.90 -11.73
C ARG A 199 1.03 -12.65 -10.62
N GLU A 200 -0.07 -12.02 -10.95
CA GLU A 200 -1.14 -11.68 -10.00
C GLU A 200 -1.71 -12.90 -9.25
N GLN A 201 -1.55 -14.12 -9.79
CA GLN A 201 -2.04 -15.36 -9.19
C GLN A 201 -1.07 -15.99 -8.19
N GLN A 202 0.13 -15.44 -8.03
CA GLN A 202 1.21 -15.99 -7.24
C GLN A 202 1.46 -15.19 -5.97
N VAL A 203 2.10 -15.81 -4.99
CA VAL A 203 2.83 -15.06 -3.96
C VAL A 203 4.22 -14.74 -4.49
N SER A 204 4.64 -13.50 -4.34
CA SER A 204 6.00 -13.07 -4.60
C SER A 204 6.84 -13.17 -3.33
N ILE A 205 8.06 -13.69 -3.45
CA ILE A 205 9.09 -13.68 -2.41
C ILE A 205 10.19 -12.76 -2.92
N CYS A 206 10.42 -11.64 -2.24
CA CYS A 206 11.43 -10.67 -2.66
C CYS A 206 12.80 -11.07 -2.14
N ALA A 207 13.75 -11.30 -3.05
CA ALA A 207 15.13 -11.59 -2.67
C ALA A 207 15.95 -10.33 -2.40
N LYS A 208 15.60 -9.20 -3.06
CA LYS A 208 16.28 -7.91 -2.93
C LYS A 208 15.36 -6.78 -3.42
N ASP A 209 15.42 -5.65 -2.75
CA ASP A 209 14.83 -4.38 -3.21
C ASP A 209 15.90 -3.28 -3.42
N SER A 210 15.48 -2.02 -3.53
CA SER A 210 16.41 -0.87 -3.69
C SER A 210 17.28 -0.63 -2.46
N SER A 211 16.84 -1.08 -1.28
CA SER A 211 17.56 -0.89 -0.01
C SER A 211 18.65 -1.94 0.22
N GLY A 212 18.56 -3.10 -0.45
CA GLY A 212 19.53 -4.17 -0.32
C GLY A 212 18.90 -5.57 -0.38
N PRO A 213 19.71 -6.63 -0.16
CA PRO A 213 19.20 -7.99 -0.09
C PRO A 213 18.39 -8.20 1.19
N TYR A 214 17.34 -8.99 1.09
CA TYR A 214 16.66 -9.58 2.22
C TYR A 214 17.50 -10.70 2.82
N ASP A 215 17.20 -11.12 4.06
CA ASP A 215 17.95 -12.19 4.73
C ASP A 215 17.92 -13.47 3.87
N TYR A 216 19.11 -13.99 3.53
CA TYR A 216 19.27 -15.08 2.60
C TYR A 216 18.68 -16.40 3.13
N GLU A 217 18.88 -16.67 4.41
CA GLU A 217 18.40 -17.90 5.06
C GLU A 217 16.88 -17.85 5.20
N MET A 218 16.32 -16.75 5.70
CA MET A 218 14.87 -16.58 5.85
C MET A 218 14.16 -16.63 4.48
N THR A 219 14.74 -16.01 3.45
CA THR A 219 14.22 -16.13 2.07
C THR A 219 14.26 -17.58 1.58
N GLY A 220 15.33 -18.31 1.89
CA GLY A 220 15.47 -19.75 1.59
C GLY A 220 14.42 -20.60 2.31
N GLU A 221 14.15 -20.32 3.59
CA GLU A 221 13.09 -20.96 4.37
C GLU A 221 11.71 -20.75 3.73
N LEU A 222 11.38 -19.53 3.32
CA LEU A 222 10.12 -19.21 2.63
C LEU A 222 9.95 -19.98 1.32
N ILE A 223 11.02 -20.06 0.51
CA ILE A 223 11.03 -20.84 -0.74
C ILE A 223 10.81 -22.34 -0.46
N ALA A 224 11.46 -22.87 0.57
CA ALA A 224 11.30 -24.27 0.96
C ALA A 224 9.86 -24.57 1.43
N LEU A 225 9.28 -23.68 2.25
CA LEU A 225 7.89 -23.77 2.71
C LEU A 225 6.91 -23.69 1.53
N ALA A 226 7.13 -22.77 0.60
CA ALA A 226 6.27 -22.68 -0.59
C ALA A 226 6.30 -23.96 -1.41
N LYS A 227 7.49 -24.53 -1.65
CA LYS A 227 7.66 -25.82 -2.38
C LYS A 227 6.99 -26.98 -1.66
N SER A 228 7.25 -27.17 -0.37
CA SER A 228 6.74 -28.31 0.40
C SER A 228 5.21 -28.29 0.54
N ASN A 229 4.60 -27.10 0.52
CA ASN A 229 3.16 -26.92 0.62
C ASN A 229 2.43 -26.78 -0.74
N GLY A 230 3.15 -26.92 -1.87
CA GLY A 230 2.56 -26.78 -3.21
C GLY A 230 1.91 -25.42 -3.42
N ILE A 231 2.56 -24.34 -2.95
CA ILE A 231 2.13 -22.97 -3.11
C ILE A 231 2.71 -22.44 -4.42
N ASP A 232 1.90 -21.76 -5.24
CA ASP A 232 2.38 -21.13 -6.46
C ASP A 232 3.05 -19.79 -6.13
N TYR A 233 4.37 -19.71 -6.37
CA TYR A 233 5.20 -18.57 -5.97
C TYR A 233 6.17 -18.16 -7.07
N ALA A 234 6.67 -16.93 -6.97
CA ALA A 234 7.82 -16.43 -7.73
C ALA A 234 8.85 -15.83 -6.77
N VAL A 235 10.12 -15.80 -7.23
CA VAL A 235 11.21 -15.13 -6.51
C VAL A 235 11.77 -14.06 -7.44
N ASP A 236 11.76 -12.81 -6.97
CA ASP A 236 12.16 -11.66 -7.79
C ASP A 236 13.09 -10.70 -7.05
N VAL A 237 13.74 -9.84 -7.82
CA VAL A 237 14.52 -8.68 -7.36
C VAL A 237 13.80 -7.43 -7.84
N TYR A 238 13.35 -6.58 -6.93
CA TYR A 238 12.62 -5.37 -7.27
C TYR A 238 13.57 -4.19 -7.51
N PRO A 239 13.51 -3.55 -8.68
CA PRO A 239 14.46 -2.50 -9.04
C PRO A 239 14.20 -1.15 -8.32
N ALA A 240 12.94 -0.87 -7.98
CA ALA A 240 12.50 0.40 -7.38
C ALA A 240 11.42 0.11 -6.34
N TYR A 241 11.83 -0.25 -5.13
CA TYR A 241 10.94 -0.68 -4.05
C TYR A 241 11.61 -0.46 -2.69
N GLY A 242 10.83 -0.19 -1.67
CA GLY A 242 11.23 -0.20 -0.28
C GLY A 242 10.14 -0.84 0.55
N SER A 243 10.40 -1.13 1.81
CA SER A 243 9.41 -1.72 2.72
C SER A 243 9.69 -1.35 4.18
N ASP A 244 8.77 -1.72 5.05
CA ASP A 244 8.91 -1.64 6.50
C ASP A 244 10.20 -2.28 7.02
N ALA A 245 10.70 -3.34 6.38
CA ALA A 245 11.97 -3.96 6.76
C ALA A 245 13.14 -2.97 6.65
N ALA A 246 13.23 -2.24 5.54
CA ALA A 246 14.27 -1.25 5.35
C ALA A 246 14.15 -0.07 6.35
N ALA A 247 12.92 0.31 6.71
CA ALA A 247 12.68 1.33 7.73
C ALA A 247 13.15 0.86 9.12
N ALA A 248 12.85 -0.39 9.50
CA ALA A 248 13.29 -0.99 10.75
C ALA A 248 14.82 -1.06 10.87
N LEU A 249 15.50 -1.51 9.81
CA LEU A 249 16.97 -1.57 9.78
C LEU A 249 17.62 -0.19 9.90
N ARG A 250 17.12 0.80 9.15
CA ARG A 250 17.61 2.18 9.25
C ARG A 250 17.42 2.78 10.65
N ALA A 251 16.40 2.33 11.37
CA ALA A 251 16.17 2.71 12.77
C ALA A 251 17.01 1.95 13.78
N GLY A 252 17.91 1.06 13.33
CA GLY A 252 18.86 0.33 14.19
C GLY A 252 18.32 -0.98 14.76
N ARG A 253 17.25 -1.54 14.18
CA ARG A 253 16.75 -2.87 14.58
C ARG A 253 17.63 -3.96 13.98
N ASP A 254 18.17 -4.82 14.84
CA ASP A 254 18.95 -6.00 14.46
C ASP A 254 18.02 -7.22 14.42
N VAL A 255 17.40 -7.44 13.26
CA VAL A 255 16.41 -8.51 13.02
C VAL A 255 16.70 -9.21 11.69
N ARG A 256 16.42 -10.51 11.60
CA ARG A 256 16.32 -11.16 10.28
C ARG A 256 15.02 -10.68 9.63
N PHE A 257 15.04 -10.44 8.35
CA PHE A 257 13.88 -9.88 7.67
C PHE A 257 13.69 -10.45 6.26
N ALA A 258 12.43 -10.62 5.88
CA ALA A 258 12.02 -11.04 4.55
C ALA A 258 10.77 -10.28 4.13
N LEU A 259 10.45 -10.35 2.83
CA LEU A 259 9.26 -9.74 2.24
C LEU A 259 8.56 -10.74 1.35
N ILE A 260 7.26 -10.88 1.55
CA ILE A 260 6.35 -11.62 0.67
C ILE A 260 5.11 -10.79 0.37
N GLY A 261 4.42 -11.10 -0.74
CA GLY A 261 3.12 -10.46 -1.01
C GLY A 261 2.38 -11.07 -2.19
N ALA A 262 1.09 -10.80 -2.25
CA ALA A 262 0.30 -11.16 -3.43
C ALA A 262 0.75 -10.32 -4.63
N GLY A 263 0.82 -10.92 -5.81
CA GLY A 263 1.17 -10.19 -7.02
C GLY A 263 0.19 -9.05 -7.29
N VAL A 264 0.70 -7.82 -7.40
CA VAL A 264 -0.06 -6.62 -7.73
C VAL A 264 0.55 -5.94 -8.95
N TYR A 265 -0.27 -5.74 -9.97
CA TYR A 265 0.08 -4.98 -11.17
C TYR A 265 -0.38 -3.52 -11.04
N ALA A 266 0.35 -2.59 -11.65
CA ALA A 266 0.09 -1.17 -11.66
C ALA A 266 0.06 -0.54 -10.25
N SER A 267 0.98 -0.97 -9.36
CA SER A 267 1.15 -0.38 -8.03
C SER A 267 1.31 1.13 -8.10
N HIS A 268 0.84 1.84 -7.06
CA HIS A 268 0.76 3.30 -6.98
C HIS A 268 -0.19 3.95 -8.00
N GLY A 269 -0.97 3.13 -8.73
CA GLY A 269 -1.98 3.58 -9.69
C GLY A 269 -3.36 3.02 -9.36
N TYR A 270 -4.08 2.53 -10.39
CA TYR A 270 -5.31 1.75 -10.20
C TYR A 270 -4.97 0.27 -10.34
N GLU A 271 -4.74 -0.33 -9.22
CA GLU A 271 -4.06 -1.60 -9.03
C GLU A 271 -4.93 -2.81 -9.39
N ARG A 272 -4.25 -3.91 -9.68
CA ARG A 272 -4.89 -5.17 -10.02
C ARG A 272 -4.13 -6.36 -9.41
N SER A 273 -4.89 -7.27 -8.81
CA SER A 273 -4.42 -8.53 -8.25
C SER A 273 -5.42 -9.63 -8.54
N HIS A 274 -5.20 -10.82 -7.99
CA HIS A 274 -6.08 -11.96 -8.18
C HIS A 274 -6.26 -12.74 -6.86
N ARG A 275 -7.48 -13.27 -6.61
CA ARG A 275 -7.81 -14.09 -5.44
C ARG A 275 -6.80 -15.22 -5.19
N LYS A 276 -6.32 -15.89 -6.24
CA LYS A 276 -5.33 -16.97 -6.10
C LYS A 276 -4.00 -16.47 -5.52
N GLY A 277 -3.54 -15.26 -5.89
CA GLY A 277 -2.34 -14.67 -5.30
C GLY A 277 -2.53 -14.41 -3.80
N VAL A 278 -3.70 -13.89 -3.42
CA VAL A 278 -4.07 -13.68 -2.01
C VAL A 278 -4.10 -15.01 -1.25
N GLU A 279 -4.73 -16.05 -1.82
CA GLU A 279 -4.80 -17.39 -1.24
C GLU A 279 -3.41 -18.01 -1.08
N ASN A 280 -2.54 -17.92 -2.10
CA ASN A 280 -1.17 -18.41 -2.04
C ASN A 280 -0.34 -17.68 -0.98
N THR A 281 -0.50 -16.36 -0.86
CA THR A 281 0.19 -15.55 0.15
C THR A 281 -0.28 -15.93 1.55
N LEU A 282 -1.58 -16.05 1.79
CA LEU A 282 -2.13 -16.45 3.08
C LEU A 282 -1.66 -17.86 3.48
N ARG A 283 -1.66 -18.83 2.55
CA ARG A 283 -1.12 -20.17 2.78
C ARG A 283 0.36 -20.17 3.16
N LEU A 284 1.16 -19.29 2.55
CA LEU A 284 2.57 -19.15 2.92
C LEU A 284 2.73 -18.54 4.30
N ILE A 285 1.94 -17.51 4.65
CA ILE A 285 1.92 -16.94 6.00
C ILE A 285 1.55 -18.02 7.03
N GLU A 286 0.48 -18.78 6.78
CA GLU A 286 0.07 -19.88 7.66
C GLU A 286 1.17 -20.93 7.81
N ALA A 287 1.84 -21.31 6.72
CA ALA A 287 2.96 -22.26 6.78
C ALA A 287 4.11 -21.72 7.66
N VAL A 288 4.44 -20.43 7.59
CA VAL A 288 5.49 -19.79 8.40
C VAL A 288 5.15 -19.80 9.89
N VAL A 289 3.90 -19.59 10.27
CA VAL A 289 3.51 -19.51 11.69
C VAL A 289 3.17 -20.86 12.31
N THR A 290 3.07 -21.92 11.49
CA THR A 290 2.76 -23.28 11.94
C THR A 290 3.91 -24.28 11.79
N ALA A 291 5.02 -23.87 11.17
CA ALA A 291 6.22 -24.69 10.91
C ALA A 291 7.07 -24.98 12.17
#